data_61837c6adbbf8956f8f9efdb9a99590c
#
_entry.id   61837c6adbbf8956f8f9efdb9a99590c
#
_cell.length_a   1.000
_cell.length_b   1.000
_cell.length_c   1.000
_cell.angle_alpha   90.00
_cell.angle_beta   90.00
_cell.angle_gamma   90.00
#
_symmetry.space_group_name_H-M   'P 1'
#
loop_
_entity.id
_entity.type
_entity.pdbx_description
1 polymer ?
#
loop_
_entity_poly.entity_id
_entity_poly.type
_entity_poly.pdbx_seq_one_letter_code
_entity_poly.pdbx_strand_id
1 'polypeptide(L)'
;MIFLCIESEVANQIYRMMQLHENFSMGSYEEMNTMYSDDFQGMLYIPHMGEVEHYNAEQIRAGNKEAAEFYKGKNIKFIYSGLAIVPQTEIQAAVSYEVIFKQEDKMMKGLSLEVWRKELDGKWKMIRWYEEKGKLL
;
A
#
# COMPACT_ATOMS: atom_id res chain seq x y z
N MET A 1 -6.93 19.77 -16.66
CA MET A 1 -6.49 18.78 -17.66
C MET A 1 -5.31 17.94 -17.15
N ILE A 2 -4.23 18.62 -16.73
CA ILE A 2 -3.03 17.93 -16.22
C ILE A 2 -3.34 17.05 -15.00
N PHE A 3 -4.20 17.52 -14.09
CA PHE A 3 -4.55 16.75 -12.90
C PHE A 3 -5.39 15.51 -13.19
N LEU A 4 -6.19 15.50 -14.27
CA LEU A 4 -6.92 14.30 -14.69
C LEU A 4 -5.96 13.20 -15.16
N CYS A 5 -4.88 13.57 -15.89
CA CYS A 5 -3.86 12.61 -16.31
C CYS A 5 -3.11 12.04 -15.11
N ILE A 6 -2.79 12.88 -14.13
CA ILE A 6 -2.11 12.47 -12.91
C ILE A 6 -3.00 11.50 -12.12
N GLU A 7 -4.27 11.81 -11.98
CA GLU A 7 -5.22 10.94 -11.26
C GLU A 7 -5.28 9.55 -11.91
N SER A 8 -5.37 9.49 -13.25
CA SER A 8 -5.39 8.22 -13.97
C SER A 8 -4.09 7.44 -13.83
N GLU A 9 -2.94 8.12 -13.92
CA GLU A 9 -1.63 7.47 -13.75
C GLU A 9 -1.48 6.88 -12.36
N VAL A 10 -1.86 7.63 -11.34
CA VAL A 10 -1.78 7.18 -9.95
C VAL A 10 -2.78 6.06 -9.70
N ALA A 11 -4.00 6.16 -10.22
CA ALA A 11 -5.00 5.11 -10.08
C ALA A 11 -4.50 3.78 -10.64
N ASN A 12 -3.87 3.79 -11.80
CA ASN A 12 -3.31 2.58 -12.40
C ASN A 12 -2.25 1.94 -11.49
N GLN A 13 -1.42 2.76 -10.87
CA GLN A 13 -0.39 2.29 -9.95
C GLN A 13 -1.01 1.69 -8.69
N ILE A 14 -2.05 2.34 -8.15
CA ILE A 14 -2.77 1.84 -6.98
C ILE A 14 -3.44 0.50 -7.28
N TYR A 15 -4.13 0.37 -8.40
CA TYR A 15 -4.78 -0.89 -8.78
C TYR A 15 -3.75 -2.01 -8.95
N ARG A 16 -2.59 -1.69 -9.52
CA ARG A 16 -1.52 -2.68 -9.63
C ARG A 16 -1.02 -3.11 -8.26
N MET A 17 -0.82 -2.18 -7.35
CA MET A 17 -0.39 -2.49 -5.98
C MET A 17 -1.41 -3.35 -5.25
N MET A 18 -2.70 -3.10 -5.46
CA MET A 18 -3.77 -3.92 -4.88
C MET A 18 -3.67 -5.39 -5.34
N GLN A 19 -3.42 -5.62 -6.62
CA GLN A 19 -3.19 -6.97 -7.14
C GLN A 19 -1.95 -7.61 -6.51
N LEU A 20 -0.89 -6.84 -6.36
CA LEU A 20 0.36 -7.34 -5.81
C LEU A 20 0.24 -7.73 -4.33
N HIS A 21 -0.61 -7.06 -3.57
CA HIS A 21 -0.91 -7.48 -2.20
C HIS A 21 -1.53 -8.88 -2.16
N GLU A 22 -2.50 -9.16 -3.04
CA GLU A 22 -3.09 -10.49 -3.11
C GLU A 22 -2.09 -11.53 -3.59
N ASN A 23 -1.12 -11.13 -4.41
CA ASN A 23 -0.08 -12.03 -4.92
C ASN A 23 0.93 -12.49 -3.83
N PHE A 24 0.85 -11.96 -2.62
CA PHE A 24 1.59 -12.53 -1.49
C PHE A 24 1.23 -14.00 -1.29
N SER A 25 0.01 -14.39 -1.61
CA SER A 25 -0.41 -15.80 -1.53
C SER A 25 0.35 -16.71 -2.48
N MET A 26 0.98 -16.14 -3.51
CA MET A 26 1.84 -16.87 -4.46
C MET A 26 3.33 -16.76 -4.10
N GLY A 27 3.65 -16.07 -3.01
CA GLY A 27 5.02 -15.84 -2.60
C GLY A 27 5.73 -14.73 -3.38
N SER A 28 4.99 -13.91 -4.12
CA SER A 28 5.54 -12.84 -4.95
C SER A 28 5.59 -11.52 -4.19
N TYR A 29 6.73 -10.84 -4.24
CA TYR A 29 6.93 -9.55 -3.56
C TYR A 29 7.82 -8.58 -4.34
N GLU A 30 8.55 -9.06 -5.34
CA GLU A 30 9.61 -8.29 -6.01
C GLU A 30 9.06 -7.05 -6.73
N GLU A 31 7.96 -7.17 -7.45
CA GLU A 31 7.36 -6.04 -8.13
C GLU A 31 6.82 -5.02 -7.12
N MET A 32 6.19 -5.49 -6.05
CA MET A 32 5.72 -4.63 -4.96
C MET A 32 6.85 -3.74 -4.44
N ASN A 33 8.02 -4.34 -4.24
CA ASN A 33 9.17 -3.62 -3.69
C ASN A 33 9.71 -2.53 -4.62
N THR A 34 9.40 -2.58 -5.91
CA THR A 34 9.79 -1.51 -6.84
C THR A 34 8.90 -0.27 -6.73
N MET A 35 7.80 -0.35 -6.01
CA MET A 35 6.82 0.74 -5.91
C MET A 35 7.12 1.75 -4.82
N TYR A 36 8.14 1.53 -4.02
CA TYR A 36 8.56 2.43 -2.95
C TYR A 36 9.75 3.27 -3.39
N SER A 37 9.74 4.56 -3.04
CA SER A 37 10.91 5.42 -3.26
C SER A 37 12.02 5.08 -2.27
N ASP A 38 13.25 5.46 -2.59
CA ASP A 38 14.39 5.20 -1.70
C ASP A 38 14.32 6.04 -0.41
N ASP A 39 13.61 7.17 -0.44
CA ASP A 39 13.36 8.03 0.72
C ASP A 39 12.00 7.75 1.40
N PHE A 40 11.42 6.61 1.14
CA PHE A 40 10.13 6.20 1.71
C PHE A 40 10.16 6.23 3.23
N GLN A 41 9.07 6.73 3.82
CA GLN A 41 8.80 6.66 5.26
C GLN A 41 7.37 6.19 5.47
N GLY A 42 7.19 5.20 6.33
CA GLY A 42 5.87 4.67 6.65
C GLY A 42 5.65 4.50 8.13
N MET A 43 4.40 4.52 8.54
CA MET A 43 3.97 4.27 9.90
C MET A 43 2.76 3.34 9.89
N LEU A 44 2.82 2.31 10.71
CA LEU A 44 1.73 1.36 10.89
C LEU A 44 1.26 1.44 12.35
N TYR A 45 -0.01 1.80 12.54
CA TYR A 45 -0.64 1.79 13.85
C TYR A 45 -1.50 0.55 13.99
N ILE A 46 -1.23 -0.23 15.04
CA ILE A 46 -1.99 -1.43 15.36
C ILE A 46 -2.78 -1.15 16.64
N PRO A 47 -4.10 -0.81 16.54
CA PRO A 47 -4.86 -0.33 17.69
C PRO A 47 -4.88 -1.25 18.89
N HIS A 48 -5.03 -2.55 18.71
CA HIS A 48 -5.13 -3.50 19.82
C HIS A 48 -3.79 -3.69 20.57
N MET A 49 -2.67 -3.29 19.96
CA MET A 49 -1.35 -3.33 20.58
C MET A 49 -0.95 -1.98 21.15
N GLY A 50 -1.62 -0.90 20.72
CA GLY A 50 -1.29 0.46 21.14
C GLY A 50 0.07 0.94 20.68
N GLU A 51 0.61 0.35 19.61
CA GLU A 51 1.95 0.64 19.13
C GLU A 51 1.94 1.21 17.74
N VAL A 52 2.95 2.03 17.43
CA VAL A 52 3.22 2.54 16.08
C VAL A 52 4.57 2.00 15.63
N GLU A 53 4.57 1.27 14.52
CA GLU A 53 5.78 0.79 13.89
C GLU A 53 6.20 1.75 12.79
N HIS A 54 7.51 1.99 12.65
CA HIS A 54 8.08 2.87 11.63
C HIS A 54 8.86 2.05 10.61
N TYR A 55 8.73 2.42 9.33
CA TYR A 55 9.39 1.74 8.23
C TYR A 55 10.10 2.74 7.33
N ASN A 56 11.36 2.48 7.00
CA ASN A 56 12.03 3.12 5.87
C ASN A 56 11.90 2.20 4.63
N ALA A 57 12.51 2.59 3.51
CA ALA A 57 12.41 1.80 2.27
C ALA A 57 12.93 0.37 2.44
N GLU A 58 14.07 0.21 3.09
CA GLU A 58 14.66 -1.12 3.33
C GLU A 58 13.76 -1.99 4.19
N GLN A 59 13.20 -1.40 5.26
CA GLN A 59 12.35 -2.12 6.19
C GLN A 59 11.01 -2.53 5.57
N ILE A 60 10.38 -1.66 4.76
CA ILE A 60 9.12 -2.02 4.11
C ILE A 60 9.36 -3.11 3.06
N ARG A 61 10.47 -3.06 2.33
CA ARG A 61 10.81 -4.09 1.35
C ARG A 61 11.06 -5.45 2.02
N ALA A 62 11.78 -5.44 3.15
CA ALA A 62 11.98 -6.66 3.95
C ALA A 62 10.66 -7.20 4.48
N GLY A 63 9.78 -6.31 4.97
CA GLY A 63 8.45 -6.69 5.46
C GLY A 63 7.58 -7.32 4.39
N ASN A 64 7.62 -6.82 3.16
CA ASN A 64 6.87 -7.41 2.05
C ASN A 64 7.38 -8.81 1.71
N LYS A 65 8.69 -9.02 1.75
CA LYS A 65 9.28 -10.34 1.54
C LYS A 65 8.81 -11.32 2.61
N GLU A 66 8.85 -10.90 3.88
CA GLU A 66 8.36 -11.72 4.99
C GLU A 66 6.87 -12.03 4.86
N ALA A 67 6.06 -11.04 4.46
CA ALA A 67 4.63 -11.23 4.24
C ALA A 67 4.37 -12.25 3.13
N ALA A 68 5.11 -12.18 2.03
CA ALA A 68 4.98 -13.13 0.93
C ALA A 68 5.36 -14.54 1.36
N GLU A 69 6.39 -14.70 2.16
CA GLU A 69 6.77 -15.99 2.72
C GLU A 69 5.70 -16.55 3.66
N PHE A 70 5.16 -15.69 4.52
CA PHE A 70 4.12 -16.08 5.49
C PHE A 70 2.80 -16.45 4.80
N TYR A 71 2.36 -15.68 3.82
CA TYR A 71 1.06 -15.89 3.17
C TYR A 71 1.11 -16.89 2.00
N LYS A 72 2.28 -17.35 1.61
CA LYS A 72 2.41 -18.30 0.50
C LYS A 72 1.54 -19.53 0.72
N GLY A 73 0.66 -19.80 -0.25
CA GLY A 73 -0.27 -20.93 -0.18
C GLY A 73 -1.49 -20.70 0.69
N LYS A 74 -1.62 -19.53 1.33
CA LYS A 74 -2.78 -19.22 2.16
C LYS A 74 -3.84 -18.49 1.33
N ASN A 75 -5.09 -18.69 1.69
CA ASN A 75 -6.21 -18.00 1.05
C ASN A 75 -6.39 -16.64 1.70
N ILE A 76 -5.92 -15.59 1.02
CA ILE A 76 -6.08 -14.20 1.47
C ILE A 76 -6.83 -13.41 0.42
N LYS A 77 -7.60 -12.42 0.88
CA LYS A 77 -8.33 -11.53 0.00
C LYS A 77 -8.35 -10.13 0.58
N PHE A 78 -8.24 -9.15 -0.31
CA PHE A 78 -8.33 -7.74 0.05
C PHE A 78 -9.53 -7.13 -0.65
N ILE A 79 -10.32 -6.38 0.10
CA ILE A 79 -11.49 -5.64 -0.43
C ILE A 79 -11.21 -4.17 -0.17
N TYR A 80 -11.14 -3.38 -1.23
CA TYR A 80 -10.81 -1.95 -1.17
C TYR A 80 -12.05 -1.13 -1.42
N SER A 81 -12.19 -0.01 -0.69
CA SER A 81 -13.31 0.90 -0.85
C SER A 81 -12.89 2.33 -0.55
N GLY A 82 -13.66 3.28 -1.06
CA GLY A 82 -13.47 4.69 -0.77
C GLY A 82 -12.16 5.26 -1.32
N LEU A 83 -11.68 4.75 -2.47
CA LEU A 83 -10.45 5.25 -3.06
C LEU A 83 -10.60 6.72 -3.45
N ALA A 84 -9.76 7.57 -2.89
CA ALA A 84 -9.66 8.98 -3.21
C ALA A 84 -8.23 9.30 -3.62
N ILE A 85 -8.07 9.95 -4.76
CA ILE A 85 -6.78 10.38 -5.28
C ILE A 85 -6.86 11.89 -5.45
N VAL A 86 -6.00 12.61 -4.74
CA VAL A 86 -5.97 14.08 -4.74
C VAL A 86 -4.62 14.55 -5.25
N PRO A 87 -4.52 14.94 -6.52
CA PRO A 87 -3.28 15.52 -7.05
C PRO A 87 -2.94 16.79 -6.27
N GLN A 88 -1.70 16.91 -5.83
CA GLN A 88 -1.20 18.06 -5.08
C GLN A 88 -0.34 18.97 -5.97
N THR A 89 0.49 18.35 -6.81
CA THR A 89 1.31 19.02 -7.81
C THR A 89 1.35 18.15 -9.06
N GLU A 90 2.10 18.56 -10.07
CA GLU A 90 2.28 17.75 -11.30
C GLU A 90 3.00 16.42 -11.05
N ILE A 91 3.70 16.32 -9.90
CA ILE A 91 4.51 15.13 -9.59
C ILE A 91 4.16 14.51 -8.25
N GLN A 92 3.07 14.95 -7.59
CA GLN A 92 2.72 14.42 -6.26
C GLN A 92 1.21 14.34 -6.09
N ALA A 93 0.75 13.25 -5.49
CA ALA A 93 -0.66 13.02 -5.18
C ALA A 93 -0.81 12.33 -3.82
N ALA A 94 -1.86 12.70 -3.10
CA ALA A 94 -2.27 12.01 -1.89
C ALA A 94 -3.34 10.98 -2.24
N VAL A 95 -3.31 9.83 -1.56
CA VAL A 95 -4.23 8.72 -1.80
C VAL A 95 -4.76 8.22 -0.47
N SER A 96 -6.06 7.96 -0.39
CA SER A 96 -6.63 7.29 0.78
C SER A 96 -7.64 6.23 0.35
N TYR A 97 -7.76 5.18 1.14
CA TYR A 97 -8.78 4.15 0.96
C TYR A 97 -8.93 3.34 2.24
N GLU A 98 -10.05 2.65 2.33
CA GLU A 98 -10.27 1.64 3.36
C GLU A 98 -10.01 0.27 2.76
N VAL A 99 -9.53 -0.66 3.56
CA VAL A 99 -9.26 -2.02 3.14
C VAL A 99 -9.81 -3.00 4.17
N ILE A 100 -10.46 -4.06 3.67
CA ILE A 100 -10.82 -5.21 4.48
C ILE A 100 -9.89 -6.34 4.05
N PHE A 101 -9.14 -6.86 5.00
CA PHE A 101 -8.28 -8.01 4.80
C PHE A 101 -8.99 -9.24 5.34
N LYS A 102 -9.15 -10.23 4.49
CA LYS A 102 -9.78 -11.49 4.84
C LYS A 102 -8.78 -12.62 4.74
N GLN A 103 -8.62 -13.35 5.82
CA GLN A 103 -7.82 -14.58 5.88
C GLN A 103 -8.70 -15.68 6.47
N GLU A 104 -9.09 -16.63 5.65
CA GLU A 104 -10.04 -17.68 6.04
C GLU A 104 -11.36 -17.04 6.52
N ASP A 105 -11.76 -17.25 7.77
CA ASP A 105 -12.99 -16.69 8.35
C ASP A 105 -12.75 -15.41 9.16
N LYS A 106 -11.50 -14.95 9.24
CA LYS A 106 -11.15 -13.71 9.95
C LYS A 106 -11.18 -12.53 9.01
N MET A 107 -11.74 -11.42 9.46
CA MET A 107 -11.75 -10.16 8.72
C MET A 107 -11.23 -9.04 9.60
N MET A 108 -10.34 -8.22 9.04
CA MET A 108 -9.80 -7.05 9.71
C MET A 108 -9.94 -5.84 8.80
N LYS A 109 -10.26 -4.69 9.39
CA LYS A 109 -10.41 -3.44 8.65
C LYS A 109 -9.22 -2.54 8.90
N GLY A 110 -8.75 -1.89 7.85
CA GLY A 110 -7.68 -0.90 7.91
C GLY A 110 -8.02 0.34 7.12
N LEU A 111 -7.31 1.42 7.44
CA LEU A 111 -7.35 2.68 6.72
C LEU A 111 -5.94 2.97 6.22
N SER A 112 -5.80 3.32 4.94
CA SER A 112 -4.51 3.67 4.35
C SER A 112 -4.51 5.10 3.83
N LEU A 113 -3.47 5.84 4.17
CA LEU A 113 -3.17 7.17 3.66
C LEU A 113 -1.78 7.13 3.06
N GLU A 114 -1.66 7.54 1.80
CA GLU A 114 -0.41 7.42 1.04
C GLU A 114 -0.11 8.70 0.30
N VAL A 115 1.18 8.97 0.10
CA VAL A 115 1.62 10.02 -0.80
C VAL A 115 2.51 9.39 -1.86
N TRP A 116 2.19 9.66 -3.12
CA TRP A 116 2.90 9.16 -4.29
C TRP A 116 3.57 10.30 -5.03
N ARG A 117 4.76 10.06 -5.55
CA ARG A 117 5.54 11.04 -6.28
C ARG A 117 6.04 10.46 -7.59
N LYS A 118 5.94 11.24 -8.67
CA LYS A 118 6.50 10.89 -9.97
C LYS A 118 8.00 11.15 -9.95
N GLU A 119 8.78 10.10 -10.14
CA GLU A 119 10.24 10.16 -10.15
C GLU A 119 10.76 10.62 -11.51
N LEU A 120 12.07 10.88 -11.59
CA LEU A 120 12.69 11.36 -12.83
C LEU A 120 12.56 10.38 -14.00
N ASP A 121 12.42 9.09 -13.70
CA ASP A 121 12.21 8.05 -14.73
C ASP A 121 10.76 7.99 -15.22
N GLY A 122 9.89 8.87 -14.74
CA GLY A 122 8.48 8.92 -15.09
C GLY A 122 7.59 7.95 -14.33
N LYS A 123 8.12 7.18 -13.41
CA LYS A 123 7.34 6.22 -12.62
C LYS A 123 6.88 6.84 -11.32
N TRP A 124 5.64 6.52 -10.94
CA TRP A 124 5.09 6.93 -9.66
C TRP A 124 5.50 5.95 -8.58
N LYS A 125 6.02 6.49 -7.46
CA LYS A 125 6.43 5.69 -6.30
C LYS A 125 5.84 6.27 -5.02
N MET A 126 5.54 5.38 -4.07
CA MET A 126 5.06 5.77 -2.76
C MET A 126 6.21 6.35 -1.94
N ILE A 127 6.01 7.56 -1.41
CA ILE A 127 7.01 8.24 -0.58
C ILE A 127 6.62 8.30 0.89
N ARG A 128 5.31 8.26 1.19
CA ARG A 128 4.78 8.27 2.57
C ARG A 128 3.61 7.32 2.67
N TRP A 129 3.49 6.69 3.82
CA TRP A 129 2.42 5.77 4.10
C TRP A 129 2.05 5.83 5.58
N TYR A 130 0.76 5.88 5.88
CA TYR A 130 0.22 5.70 7.21
C TYR A 130 -0.94 4.72 7.12
N GLU A 131 -0.91 3.68 7.95
CA GLU A 131 -1.99 2.71 7.97
C GLU A 131 -2.41 2.40 9.39
N GLU A 132 -3.72 2.35 9.61
CA GLU A 132 -4.31 1.76 10.81
C GLU A 132 -4.78 0.36 10.44
N LYS A 133 -4.33 -0.65 11.18
CA LYS A 133 -4.58 -2.03 10.83
C LYS A 133 -4.95 -2.85 12.05
N GLY A 134 -5.88 -3.79 11.87
CA GLY A 134 -6.14 -4.79 12.88
C GLY A 134 -7.41 -4.60 13.68
N LYS A 135 -8.33 -3.75 13.23
CA LYS A 135 -9.65 -3.70 13.83
C LYS A 135 -10.45 -4.90 13.35
N LEU A 136 -10.72 -5.83 14.25
CA LEU A 136 -11.55 -7.00 13.95
C LEU A 136 -12.99 -6.58 13.70
N LEU A 137 -13.59 -7.18 12.71
CA LEU A 137 -15.00 -6.98 12.37
C LEU A 137 -15.84 -8.11 12.93
#